data_51111403a2c5742dcc801407b4d546bc
#
_entry.id   51111403a2c5742dcc801407b4d546bc
#
_cell.length_a   1.000
_cell.length_b   1.000
_cell.length_c   1.000
_cell.angle_alpha   90.00
_cell.angle_beta   90.00
_cell.angle_gamma   90.00
#
_symmetry.space_group_name_H-M   'P 1'
#
loop_
_entity.id
_entity.type
_entity.pdbx_description
1 polymer ?
#
loop_
_entity_poly.entity_id
_entity_poly.type
_entity_poly.pdbx_seq_one_letter_code
_entity_poly.pdbx_strand_id
1 'polypeptide(L)'
;MISRIWHGYTTFENADTYEKLLKEEIFVGIKNRNIKGYKGIQLLRRIVATETEFITIMWFDSLDSVKEFAGKDYENCVVPEKARKILSRFDNLSQHYEVKIEDHARDSM
;
A
#
# COMPACT_ATOMS: atom_id res chain seq x y z
N MET A 1 12.59 10.08 5.29
CA MET A 1 11.31 9.54 4.80
C MET A 1 11.43 8.03 4.58
N ILE A 2 10.42 7.31 4.94
CA ILE A 2 10.36 5.85 4.81
C ILE A 2 9.31 5.49 3.77
N SER A 3 9.65 4.58 2.87
CA SER A 3 8.74 3.98 1.91
C SER A 3 8.38 2.59 2.40
N ARG A 4 7.08 2.31 2.52
CA ARG A 4 6.56 1.00 2.91
C ARG A 4 5.93 0.35 1.69
N ILE A 5 6.43 -0.82 1.29
CA ILE A 5 6.02 -1.49 0.05
C ILE A 5 5.44 -2.86 0.37
N TRP A 6 4.30 -3.18 -0.24
CA TRP A 6 3.61 -4.44 -0.05
C TRP A 6 3.02 -4.94 -1.36
N HIS A 7 2.99 -6.28 -1.53
CA HIS A 7 2.49 -6.93 -2.73
C HIS A 7 1.31 -7.83 -2.41
N GLY A 8 0.25 -7.69 -3.23
CA GLY A 8 -0.91 -8.59 -3.18
C GLY A 8 -1.34 -8.94 -4.59
N TYR A 9 -2.10 -10.02 -4.73
CA TYR A 9 -2.47 -10.57 -6.03
C TYR A 9 -3.94 -10.95 -6.05
N THR A 10 -4.58 -10.74 -7.19
CA THR A 10 -5.98 -11.16 -7.41
C THR A 10 -6.08 -11.97 -8.68
N THR A 11 -7.21 -12.66 -8.82
CA THR A 11 -7.61 -13.17 -10.14
C THR A 11 -7.93 -11.98 -11.04
N PHE A 12 -7.99 -12.20 -12.34
CA PHE A 12 -8.40 -11.14 -13.28
C PHE A 12 -9.80 -10.61 -12.96
N GLU A 13 -10.70 -11.51 -12.61
CA GLU A 13 -12.09 -11.15 -12.30
C GLU A 13 -12.23 -10.27 -11.07
N ASN A 14 -11.34 -10.42 -10.10
CA ASN A 14 -11.40 -9.67 -8.85
C ASN A 14 -10.56 -8.39 -8.86
N ALA A 15 -9.79 -8.14 -9.91
CA ALA A 15 -8.86 -7.01 -9.94
C ALA A 15 -9.56 -5.66 -9.77
N ASP A 16 -10.60 -5.40 -10.55
CA ASP A 16 -11.31 -4.12 -10.48
C ASP A 16 -12.04 -3.97 -9.15
N THR A 17 -12.60 -5.06 -8.63
CA THR A 17 -13.27 -5.05 -7.32
C THR A 17 -12.29 -4.70 -6.21
N TYR A 18 -11.08 -5.27 -6.23
CA TYR A 18 -10.06 -4.96 -5.25
C TYR A 18 -9.61 -3.50 -5.34
N GLU A 19 -9.34 -3.03 -6.55
CA GLU A 19 -8.94 -1.63 -6.75
C GLU A 19 -10.01 -0.67 -6.21
N LYS A 20 -11.26 -0.94 -6.51
CA LYS A 20 -12.39 -0.12 -6.03
C LYS A 20 -12.47 -0.11 -4.50
N LEU A 21 -12.32 -1.28 -3.87
CA LEU A 21 -12.32 -1.41 -2.41
C LEU A 21 -11.22 -0.53 -1.79
N LEU A 22 -10.02 -0.56 -2.36
CA LEU A 22 -8.91 0.25 -1.86
C LEU A 22 -9.19 1.74 -2.00
N LYS A 23 -9.64 2.18 -3.17
CA LYS A 23 -9.88 3.59 -3.44
C LYS A 23 -11.02 4.16 -2.62
N GLU A 24 -12.11 3.42 -2.47
CA GLU A 24 -13.34 3.95 -1.87
C GLU A 24 -13.44 3.74 -0.37
N GLU A 25 -12.78 2.70 0.17
CA GLU A 25 -12.92 2.37 1.59
C GLU A 25 -11.59 2.36 2.33
N ILE A 26 -10.63 1.55 1.89
CA ILE A 26 -9.42 1.30 2.67
C ILE A 26 -8.54 2.53 2.73
N PHE A 27 -8.24 3.14 1.58
CA PHE A 27 -7.37 4.33 1.54
C PHE A 27 -8.04 5.54 2.19
N VAL A 28 -9.34 5.67 2.03
CA VAL A 28 -10.11 6.72 2.71
C VAL A 28 -10.04 6.54 4.23
N GLY A 29 -10.19 5.30 4.70
CA GLY A 29 -10.08 4.98 6.12
C GLY A 29 -8.69 5.31 6.68
N ILE A 30 -7.64 5.00 5.94
CA ILE A 30 -6.26 5.32 6.34
C ILE A 30 -6.09 6.84 6.45
N LYS A 31 -6.53 7.57 5.45
CA LYS A 31 -6.44 9.03 5.45
C LYS A 31 -7.17 9.64 6.66
N ASN A 32 -8.33 9.11 6.97
CA ASN A 32 -9.16 9.61 8.07
C ASN A 32 -8.58 9.32 9.46
N ARG A 33 -7.59 8.42 9.56
CA ARG A 33 -6.90 8.17 10.83
C ARG A 33 -6.00 9.34 11.24
N ASN A 34 -5.65 10.22 10.32
CA ASN A 34 -4.79 11.38 10.58
C ASN A 34 -3.47 11.00 11.27
N ILE A 35 -2.82 9.97 10.77
CA ILE A 35 -1.57 9.48 11.33
C ILE A 35 -0.49 10.54 11.12
N LYS A 36 0.15 10.95 12.22
CA LYS A 36 1.22 11.92 12.15
C LYS A 36 2.39 11.35 11.35
N GLY A 37 2.85 12.11 10.36
CA GLY A 37 3.96 11.69 9.52
C GLY A 37 3.57 10.84 8.32
N TYR A 38 2.30 10.50 8.16
CA TYR A 38 1.83 9.83 6.94
C TYR A 38 1.81 10.84 5.78
N LYS A 39 2.47 10.50 4.68
CA LYS A 39 2.66 11.42 3.56
C LYS A 39 1.90 11.06 2.29
N GLY A 40 1.41 9.87 2.19
CA GLY A 40 0.64 9.48 1.02
C GLY A 40 0.75 8.02 0.67
N ILE A 41 0.02 7.64 -0.38
CA ILE A 41 -0.08 6.26 -0.80
C ILE A 41 -0.22 6.21 -2.32
N GLN A 42 0.35 5.17 -2.91
CA GLN A 42 0.25 4.88 -4.33
C GLN A 42 -0.14 3.43 -4.52
N LEU A 43 -1.03 3.19 -5.46
CA LEU A 43 -1.40 1.83 -5.87
C LEU A 43 -0.95 1.62 -7.31
N LEU A 44 -0.21 0.55 -7.54
CA LEU A 44 0.21 0.13 -8.88
C LEU A 44 -0.37 -1.24 -9.18
N ARG A 45 -0.66 -1.53 -10.43
CA ARG A 45 -1.12 -2.86 -10.83
C ARG A 45 -0.57 -3.24 -12.19
N ARG A 46 -0.38 -4.54 -12.39
CA ARG A 46 -0.03 -5.10 -13.69
C ARG A 46 -0.49 -6.55 -13.79
N ILE A 47 -0.62 -7.05 -15.01
CA ILE A 47 -0.92 -8.46 -15.24
C ILE A 47 0.38 -9.25 -15.16
N VAL A 48 0.37 -10.34 -14.39
CA VAL A 48 1.52 -11.23 -14.23
C VAL A 48 0.99 -12.66 -14.38
N ALA A 49 1.37 -13.32 -15.47
CA ALA A 49 0.89 -14.68 -15.77
C ALA A 49 -0.65 -14.72 -15.72
N THR A 50 -1.24 -15.43 -14.76
CA THR A 50 -2.69 -15.61 -14.65
C THR A 50 -3.32 -14.75 -13.56
N GLU A 51 -2.56 -13.80 -13.00
CA GLU A 51 -3.03 -12.96 -11.91
C GLU A 51 -2.81 -11.48 -12.22
N THR A 52 -3.48 -10.62 -11.46
CA THR A 52 -3.14 -9.19 -11.41
C THR A 52 -2.35 -8.93 -10.14
N GLU A 53 -1.15 -8.37 -10.29
CA GLU A 53 -0.33 -7.95 -9.18
C GLU A 53 -0.67 -6.52 -8.79
N PHE A 54 -0.80 -6.30 -7.48
CA PHE A 54 -0.97 -4.96 -6.91
C PHE A 54 0.20 -4.66 -6.00
N ILE A 55 0.75 -3.47 -6.14
CA ILE A 55 1.78 -2.97 -5.23
C ILE A 55 1.22 -1.73 -4.56
N THR A 56 1.26 -1.72 -3.24
CA THR A 56 0.90 -0.55 -2.44
C THR A 56 2.19 0.06 -1.91
N ILE A 57 2.38 1.34 -2.17
CA ILE A 57 3.53 2.10 -1.66
C ILE A 57 2.98 3.21 -0.78
N MET A 58 3.40 3.22 0.48
CA MET A 58 3.04 4.27 1.43
C MET A 58 4.29 5.01 1.85
N TRP A 59 4.16 6.31 2.09
CA TRP A 59 5.27 7.14 2.56
C TRP A 59 4.99 7.69 3.95
N PHE A 60 6.03 7.64 4.79
CA PHE A 60 5.99 8.13 6.17
C PHE A 60 7.25 8.94 6.47
N ASP A 61 7.14 9.90 7.38
CA ASP A 61 8.30 10.69 7.81
C ASP A 61 9.36 9.85 8.51
N SER A 62 8.93 8.83 9.26
CA SER A 62 9.81 8.06 10.13
C SER A 62 9.25 6.67 10.38
N LEU A 63 10.08 5.78 10.96
CA LEU A 63 9.62 4.48 11.42
C LEU A 63 8.61 4.60 12.56
N ASP A 64 8.68 5.64 13.38
CA ASP A 64 7.68 5.85 14.43
C ASP A 64 6.29 6.04 13.83
N SER A 65 6.20 6.76 12.72
CA SER A 65 4.93 6.93 12.01
C SER A 65 4.44 5.62 11.41
N VAL A 66 5.35 4.80 10.89
CA VAL A 66 5.01 3.46 10.39
C VAL A 66 4.42 2.61 11.52
N LYS A 67 5.04 2.65 12.70
CA LYS A 67 4.56 1.90 13.87
C LYS A 67 3.19 2.39 14.34
N GLU A 68 2.93 3.67 14.24
CA GLU A 68 1.62 4.23 14.55
C GLU A 68 0.55 3.66 13.61
N PHE A 69 0.89 3.48 12.34
CA PHE A 69 -0.01 2.88 11.36
C PHE A 69 -0.17 1.38 11.55
N ALA A 70 0.92 0.65 11.65
CA ALA A 70 0.96 -0.81 11.56
C ALA A 70 1.11 -1.52 12.90
N GLY A 71 1.42 -0.77 13.95
CA GLY A 71 1.64 -1.33 15.28
C GLY A 71 3.09 -1.70 15.55
N LYS A 72 3.31 -2.32 16.70
CA LYS A 72 4.64 -2.67 17.20
C LYS A 72 5.38 -3.61 16.22
N ASP A 73 4.68 -4.58 15.68
CA ASP A 73 5.24 -5.53 14.71
C ASP A 73 5.00 -5.00 13.30
N TYR A 74 5.54 -3.84 13.03
CA TYR A 74 5.22 -3.04 11.85
C TYR A 74 5.60 -3.72 10.52
N GLU A 75 6.47 -4.72 10.52
CA GLU A 75 6.81 -5.44 9.31
C GLU A 75 5.68 -6.35 8.83
N ASN A 76 4.78 -6.74 9.73
CA ASN A 76 3.62 -7.54 9.35
C ASN A 76 2.68 -6.73 8.47
N CYS A 77 2.10 -7.40 7.47
CA CYS A 77 1.13 -6.73 6.60
C CYS A 77 -0.12 -6.33 7.39
N VAL A 78 -0.75 -5.24 6.94
CA VAL A 78 -2.03 -4.78 7.47
C VAL A 78 -3.06 -4.96 6.37
N VAL A 79 -3.79 -6.09 6.41
CA VAL A 79 -4.75 -6.43 5.37
C VAL A 79 -6.13 -6.61 6.02
N PRO A 80 -7.03 -5.64 5.80
CA PRO A 80 -8.40 -5.75 6.31
C PRO A 80 -9.09 -7.01 5.78
N GLU A 81 -10.03 -7.54 6.53
CA GLU A 81 -10.71 -8.78 6.17
C GLU A 81 -11.40 -8.70 4.81
N LYS A 82 -12.01 -7.57 4.49
CA LYS A 82 -12.64 -7.37 3.18
C LYS A 82 -11.67 -7.57 2.04
N ALA A 83 -10.42 -7.09 2.18
CA ALA A 83 -9.38 -7.26 1.19
C ALA A 83 -8.90 -8.71 1.13
N ARG A 84 -8.75 -9.37 2.28
CA ARG A 84 -8.33 -10.78 2.33
C ARG A 84 -9.25 -11.69 1.54
N LYS A 85 -10.55 -11.41 1.56
CA LYS A 85 -11.55 -12.21 0.84
C LYS A 85 -11.43 -12.10 -0.67
N ILE A 86 -10.87 -11.00 -1.17
CA ILE A 86 -10.76 -10.73 -2.60
C ILE A 86 -9.39 -11.16 -3.13
N LEU A 87 -8.35 -11.05 -2.31
CA LEU A 87 -6.99 -11.41 -2.69
C LEU A 87 -6.84 -12.92 -2.85
N SER A 88 -6.17 -13.35 -3.92
CA SER A 88 -5.84 -14.76 -4.11
C SER A 88 -4.63 -15.16 -3.27
N ARG A 89 -3.68 -14.26 -3.10
CA ARG A 89 -2.52 -14.41 -2.23
C ARG A 89 -1.90 -13.04 -1.97
N PHE A 90 -1.05 -12.95 -0.96
CA PHE A 90 -0.37 -11.71 -0.65
C PHE A 90 0.85 -11.98 0.23
N ASP A 91 1.77 -11.02 0.27
CA ASP A 91 2.95 -11.12 1.12
C ASP A 91 2.56 -10.89 2.58
N ASN A 92 3.10 -11.71 3.47
CA ASN A 92 2.86 -11.58 4.90
C ASN A 92 3.58 -10.37 5.50
N LEU A 93 4.65 -9.92 4.86
CA LEU A 93 5.47 -8.83 5.34
C LEU A 93 5.49 -7.68 4.34
N SER A 94 5.59 -6.47 4.87
CA SER A 94 5.87 -5.29 4.09
C SER A 94 7.35 -4.93 4.22
N GLN A 95 7.96 -4.41 3.16
CA GLN A 95 9.33 -3.96 3.15
C GLN A 95 9.39 -2.46 3.39
N HIS A 96 10.40 -2.03 4.17
CA HIS A 96 10.59 -0.62 4.49
C HIS A 96 11.95 -0.16 3.99
N TYR A 97 11.97 0.98 3.30
CA TYR A 97 13.18 1.53 2.70
C TYR A 97 13.33 2.99 3.11
N GLU A 98 14.55 3.40 3.36
CA GLU A 98 14.84 4.83 3.49
C GLU A 98 14.85 5.44 2.10
N VAL A 99 14.12 6.52 1.93
CA VAL A 99 14.17 7.29 0.67
C VAL A 99 15.44 8.12 0.67
N LYS A 100 16.37 7.78 -0.22
CA LYS A 100 17.68 8.43 -0.28
C LYS A 100 17.72 9.61 -1.25
N ILE A 101 17.00 9.48 -2.35
CA ILE A 101 16.91 10.54 -3.35
C ILE A 101 15.47 10.60 -3.82
N GLU A 102 14.92 11.79 -3.84
CA GLU A 102 13.61 12.04 -4.40
C GLU A 102 13.73 13.28 -5.28
N ASP A 103 13.71 13.06 -6.58
CA ASP A 103 13.84 14.13 -7.56
C ASP A 103 12.72 13.99 -8.58
N HIS A 104 11.83 14.96 -8.61
CA HIS A 104 10.69 14.93 -9.50
C HIS A 104 10.96 15.87 -10.69
N ALA A 105 10.75 15.32 -11.88
CA ALA A 105 10.82 16.16 -13.07
C ALA A 105 9.74 17.24 -12.97
N ARG A 106 10.12 18.45 -13.35
CA ARG A 106 9.18 19.55 -13.38
C ARG A 106 8.18 19.31 -14.50
N ASP A 107 6.90 19.55 -14.21
CA ASP A 107 5.86 19.48 -15.23
C ASP A 107 6.14 20.51 -16.31
N SER A 108 6.27 20.06 -17.54
CA SER A 108 6.64 20.91 -18.68
C SER A 108 5.46 21.52 -19.42
N MET A 109 4.27 21.24 -18.98
CA MET A 109 3.08 21.76 -19.66
C MET A 109 2.75 23.17 -19.25
#